data_810dc18f90305190b2d465e90c5f9a2b
#
_entry.id   810dc18f90305190b2d465e90c5f9a2b
#
_cell.length_a   1.000
_cell.length_b   1.000
_cell.length_c   1.000
_cell.angle_alpha   90.00
_cell.angle_beta   90.00
_cell.angle_gamma   90.00
#
_symmetry.space_group_name_H-M   'P 1'
#
loop_
_entity.id
_entity.type
_entity.pdbx_description
1 polymer ?
#
loop_
_entity_poly.entity_id
_entity_poly.type
_entity_poly.pdbx_seq_one_letter_code
_entity_poly.pdbx_strand_id
1 'polypeptide(L)'
;MWFMRAADGYLFGALTPSCIETLRGVPMLIESEDERVRARLLPETYEDHESEAHWRAHAAPELERLFVARTVLVRKDLMAMRQLDFDSGIVLMIPDSHVNAWLATLNAARLALFVLNEMTAAHFERKGLKICTPKQAEAVARIHFLAGMQEVLLGAVDHGEEEDPLTDAAASE
;
A
#
# COMPACT_ATOMS: atom_id res chain seq x y z
N MET A 1 -11.96 6.15 11.40
CA MET A 1 -10.61 5.54 11.43
C MET A 1 -9.68 6.50 12.17
N TRP A 2 -8.85 5.99 13.05
CA TRP A 2 -7.74 6.69 13.70
C TRP A 2 -6.44 5.92 13.46
N PHE A 3 -5.31 6.58 13.62
CA PHE A 3 -3.99 5.95 13.60
C PHE A 3 -3.15 6.48 14.76
N MET A 4 -2.18 5.66 15.19
CA MET A 4 -1.27 5.99 16.28
C MET A 4 0.07 5.30 16.05
N ARG A 5 1.15 6.01 16.34
CA ARG A 5 2.49 5.43 16.44
C ARG A 5 2.59 4.63 17.74
N ALA A 6 2.95 3.36 17.65
CA ALA A 6 3.27 2.50 18.78
C ALA A 6 4.80 2.30 18.88
N ALA A 7 5.28 1.69 19.94
CA ALA A 7 6.71 1.44 20.15
C ALA A 7 7.35 0.64 19.00
N ASP A 8 6.61 -0.34 18.45
CA ASP A 8 7.15 -1.30 17.47
C ASP A 8 6.48 -1.18 16.09
N GLY A 9 5.73 -0.09 15.82
CA GLY A 9 5.01 0.05 14.54
C GLY A 9 3.84 1.02 14.60
N TYR A 10 2.86 0.80 13.73
CA TYR A 10 1.69 1.65 13.51
C TYR A 10 0.40 0.91 13.81
N LEU A 11 -0.50 1.55 14.54
CA LEU A 11 -1.85 1.05 14.80
C LEU A 11 -2.85 1.85 13.98
N PHE A 12 -3.71 1.15 13.25
CA PHE A 12 -4.87 1.69 12.56
C PHE A 12 -6.12 1.11 13.21
N GLY A 13 -6.95 1.95 13.79
CA GLY A 13 -8.14 1.53 14.53
C GLY A 13 -9.43 2.13 14.01
N ALA A 14 -10.55 1.64 14.56
CA ALA A 14 -11.89 1.94 14.11
C ALA A 14 -12.08 1.72 12.60
N LEU A 15 -11.52 0.62 12.09
CA LEU A 15 -11.65 0.23 10.70
C LEU A 15 -13.10 -0.17 10.42
N THR A 16 -13.72 0.49 9.43
CA THR A 16 -15.07 0.11 8.99
C THR A 16 -15.05 -1.24 8.26
N PRO A 17 -16.20 -1.94 8.15
CA PRO A 17 -16.29 -3.17 7.36
C PRO A 17 -15.75 -3.01 5.93
N SER A 18 -16.05 -1.88 5.27
CA SER A 18 -15.55 -1.58 3.92
C SER A 18 -14.02 -1.39 3.87
N CYS A 19 -13.42 -0.75 4.89
CA CYS A 19 -11.96 -0.65 5.01
C CYS A 19 -11.33 -2.04 5.16
N ILE A 20 -11.90 -2.89 6.01
CA ILE A 20 -11.41 -4.25 6.26
C ILE A 20 -11.53 -5.11 5.00
N GLU A 21 -12.65 -5.03 4.29
CA GLU A 21 -12.85 -5.73 3.02
C GLU A 21 -11.82 -5.28 1.97
N THR A 22 -11.60 -3.96 1.86
CA THR A 22 -10.58 -3.40 0.96
C THR A 22 -9.20 -3.96 1.28
N LEU A 23 -8.79 -3.94 2.55
CA LEU A 23 -7.49 -4.45 2.98
C LEU A 23 -7.34 -5.96 2.73
N ARG A 24 -8.36 -6.75 3.05
CA ARG A 24 -8.35 -8.20 2.80
C ARG A 24 -8.29 -8.54 1.31
N GLY A 25 -8.80 -7.66 0.46
CA GLY A 25 -8.72 -7.79 -1.01
C GLY A 25 -7.34 -7.46 -1.58
N VAL A 26 -6.48 -6.73 -0.86
CA VAL A 26 -5.16 -6.28 -1.36
C VAL A 26 -4.28 -7.45 -1.86
N PRO A 27 -4.07 -8.54 -1.13
CA PRO A 27 -3.29 -9.67 -1.62
C PRO A 27 -3.82 -10.26 -2.93
N MET A 28 -5.14 -10.40 -3.05
CA MET A 28 -5.78 -10.99 -4.22
C MET A 28 -5.63 -10.10 -5.48
N LEU A 29 -5.58 -8.77 -5.31
CA LEU A 29 -5.34 -7.84 -6.41
C LEU A 29 -3.95 -8.02 -7.02
N ILE A 30 -2.95 -8.26 -6.20
CA ILE A 30 -1.55 -8.39 -6.64
C ILE A 30 -1.29 -9.77 -7.23
N GLU A 31 -1.90 -10.80 -6.65
CA GLU A 31 -1.83 -12.19 -7.12
C GLU A 31 -2.80 -12.48 -8.28
N SER A 32 -3.45 -11.45 -8.81
CA SER A 32 -4.38 -11.58 -9.93
C SER A 32 -3.67 -12.11 -11.18
N GLU A 33 -4.28 -13.10 -11.83
CA GLU A 33 -3.84 -13.61 -13.13
C GLU A 33 -4.25 -12.71 -14.31
N ASP A 34 -4.93 -11.58 -14.05
CA ASP A 34 -5.35 -10.62 -15.08
C ASP A 34 -4.11 -9.97 -15.72
N GLU A 35 -3.94 -10.16 -17.01
CA GLU A 35 -2.79 -9.64 -17.75
C GLU A 35 -2.66 -8.12 -17.68
N ARG A 36 -3.76 -7.38 -17.52
CA ARG A 36 -3.73 -5.93 -17.34
C ARG A 36 -3.04 -5.54 -16.04
N VAL A 37 -3.28 -6.30 -14.96
CA VAL A 37 -2.61 -6.09 -13.67
C VAL A 37 -1.12 -6.40 -13.83
N ARG A 38 -0.79 -7.54 -14.43
CA ARG A 38 0.60 -7.94 -14.67
C ARG A 38 1.35 -6.91 -15.51
N ALA A 39 0.78 -6.48 -16.63
CA ALA A 39 1.37 -5.45 -17.50
C ALA A 39 1.53 -4.10 -16.76
N ARG A 40 0.67 -3.78 -15.81
CA ARG A 40 0.77 -2.55 -15.03
C ARG A 40 1.86 -2.62 -13.94
N LEU A 41 2.03 -3.79 -13.32
CA LEU A 41 3.04 -4.00 -12.27
C LEU A 41 4.44 -4.26 -12.85
N LEU A 42 4.50 -4.83 -14.05
CA LEU A 42 5.72 -5.17 -14.79
C LEU A 42 5.63 -4.60 -16.21
N PRO A 43 5.64 -3.27 -16.36
CA PRO A 43 5.52 -2.64 -17.68
C PRO A 43 6.73 -2.96 -18.56
N GLU A 44 6.56 -2.73 -19.86
CA GLU A 44 7.70 -2.68 -20.78
C GLU A 44 8.65 -1.58 -20.34
N THR A 45 9.94 -1.92 -20.25
CA THR A 45 10.97 -1.07 -19.65
C THR A 45 11.93 -0.52 -20.69
N TYR A 46 12.18 -1.29 -21.75
CA TYR A 46 13.12 -0.95 -22.80
C TYR A 46 12.44 -0.85 -24.16
N GLU A 47 12.83 0.15 -24.97
CA GLU A 47 12.34 0.32 -26.33
C GLU A 47 12.94 -0.71 -27.29
N ASP A 48 14.19 -1.13 -27.06
CA ASP A 48 14.82 -2.16 -27.88
C ASP A 48 14.43 -3.56 -27.41
N HIS A 49 14.16 -4.41 -28.42
CA HIS A 49 13.63 -5.76 -28.17
C HIS A 49 14.61 -6.68 -27.43
N GLU A 50 15.92 -6.52 -27.62
CA GLU A 50 16.92 -7.40 -26.99
C GLU A 50 17.02 -7.09 -25.49
N SER A 51 17.11 -5.81 -25.11
CA SER A 51 17.13 -5.38 -23.71
C SER A 51 15.81 -5.72 -23.00
N GLU A 52 14.66 -5.56 -23.66
CA GLU A 52 13.37 -5.93 -23.10
C GLU A 52 13.27 -7.46 -22.89
N ALA A 53 13.72 -8.25 -23.84
CA ALA A 53 13.75 -9.71 -23.71
C ALA A 53 14.67 -10.15 -22.55
N HIS A 54 15.83 -9.52 -22.41
CA HIS A 54 16.74 -9.78 -21.30
C HIS A 54 16.12 -9.40 -19.95
N TRP A 55 15.49 -8.23 -19.87
CA TRP A 55 14.78 -7.78 -18.67
C TRP A 55 13.66 -8.75 -18.27
N ARG A 56 12.83 -9.18 -19.26
CA ARG A 56 11.75 -10.15 -19.05
C ARG A 56 12.25 -11.51 -18.57
N ALA A 57 13.42 -11.94 -19.06
CA ALA A 57 13.99 -13.23 -18.68
C ALA A 57 14.61 -13.24 -17.28
N HIS A 58 15.20 -12.11 -16.84
CA HIS A 58 16.03 -12.08 -15.64
C HIS A 58 15.51 -11.19 -14.51
N ALA A 59 15.07 -9.97 -14.82
CA ALA A 59 14.67 -9.01 -13.80
C ALA A 59 13.18 -9.13 -13.40
N ALA A 60 12.29 -9.33 -14.38
CA ALA A 60 10.86 -9.40 -14.12
C ALA A 60 10.47 -10.54 -13.15
N PRO A 61 11.03 -11.77 -13.24
CA PRO A 61 10.73 -12.83 -12.29
C PRO A 61 11.17 -12.50 -10.86
N GLU A 62 12.30 -11.81 -10.68
CA GLU A 62 12.75 -11.39 -9.36
C GLU A 62 11.83 -10.32 -8.77
N LEU A 63 11.34 -9.39 -9.58
CA LEU A 63 10.38 -8.38 -9.16
C LEU A 63 9.02 -9.02 -8.78
N GLU A 64 8.56 -10.01 -9.54
CA GLU A 64 7.36 -10.79 -9.18
C GLU A 64 7.53 -11.48 -7.82
N ARG A 65 8.69 -12.11 -7.56
CA ARG A 65 8.98 -12.72 -6.25
C ARG A 65 8.95 -11.71 -5.11
N LEU A 66 9.46 -10.50 -5.34
CA LEU A 66 9.39 -9.42 -4.36
C LEU A 66 7.94 -9.01 -4.07
N PHE A 67 7.07 -8.90 -5.07
CA PHE A 67 5.65 -8.63 -4.86
C PHE A 67 5.01 -9.72 -4.00
N VAL A 68 5.24 -10.98 -4.33
CA VAL A 68 4.71 -12.12 -3.56
C VAL A 68 5.23 -12.12 -2.13
N ALA A 69 6.54 -11.95 -1.91
CA ALA A 69 7.13 -11.93 -0.57
C ALA A 69 6.55 -10.81 0.31
N ARG A 70 6.39 -9.61 -0.24
CA ARG A 70 5.76 -8.48 0.46
C ARG A 70 4.29 -8.74 0.78
N THR A 71 3.57 -9.33 -0.17
CA THR A 71 2.16 -9.70 0.01
C THR A 71 1.97 -10.74 1.12
N VAL A 72 2.89 -11.67 1.28
CA VAL A 72 2.88 -12.65 2.39
C VAL A 72 2.98 -11.95 3.76
N LEU A 73 3.85 -10.95 3.91
CA LEU A 73 3.96 -10.16 5.14
C LEU A 73 2.67 -9.40 5.43
N VAL A 74 2.12 -8.71 4.43
CA VAL A 74 0.85 -7.97 4.56
C VAL A 74 -0.29 -8.92 4.95
N ARG A 75 -0.38 -10.09 4.32
CA ARG A 75 -1.40 -11.11 4.66
C ARG A 75 -1.27 -11.57 6.11
N LYS A 76 -0.05 -11.78 6.60
CA LYS A 76 0.20 -12.16 8.00
C LYS A 76 -0.33 -11.10 8.96
N ASP A 77 -0.06 -9.82 8.70
CA ASP A 77 -0.52 -8.72 9.55
C ASP A 77 -2.05 -8.58 9.48
N LEU A 78 -2.66 -8.73 8.29
CA LEU A 78 -4.11 -8.74 8.13
C LEU A 78 -4.80 -9.88 8.90
N MET A 79 -4.18 -11.05 8.97
CA MET A 79 -4.69 -12.18 9.77
C MET A 79 -4.55 -11.94 11.27
N ALA A 80 -3.62 -11.06 11.68
CA ALA A 80 -3.39 -10.67 13.06
C ALA A 80 -4.30 -9.52 13.53
N MET A 81 -5.18 -8.97 12.66
CA MET A 81 -6.17 -7.97 13.07
C MET A 81 -6.99 -8.48 14.25
N ARG A 82 -7.23 -7.61 15.23
CA ARG A 82 -7.97 -7.93 16.47
C ARG A 82 -9.04 -6.90 16.72
N GLN A 83 -10.13 -7.35 17.32
CA GLN A 83 -11.09 -6.45 17.94
C GLN A 83 -10.57 -6.12 19.34
N LEU A 84 -10.43 -4.83 19.61
CA LEU A 84 -10.13 -4.34 20.94
C LEU A 84 -11.43 -4.02 21.67
N ASP A 85 -11.44 -4.24 23.00
CA ASP A 85 -12.55 -3.86 23.87
C ASP A 85 -12.72 -2.33 23.91
N PHE A 86 -13.95 -1.87 24.25
CA PHE A 86 -14.32 -0.45 24.39
C PHE A 86 -14.21 0.40 23.11
N ASP A 87 -15.19 0.29 22.21
CA ASP A 87 -15.41 1.18 21.04
C ASP A 87 -14.23 1.35 20.06
N SER A 88 -13.10 0.69 20.31
CA SER A 88 -11.90 0.79 19.45
C SER A 88 -12.06 0.08 18.11
N GLY A 89 -13.10 -0.75 17.97
CA GLY A 89 -13.36 -1.50 16.76
C GLY A 89 -12.23 -2.49 16.40
N ILE A 90 -12.13 -2.83 15.12
CA ILE A 90 -11.04 -3.68 14.64
C ILE A 90 -9.79 -2.82 14.45
N VAL A 91 -8.67 -3.36 14.92
CA VAL A 91 -7.35 -2.72 14.87
C VAL A 91 -6.39 -3.58 14.05
N LEU A 92 -5.66 -2.92 13.16
CA LEU A 92 -4.53 -3.44 12.41
C LEU A 92 -3.24 -2.87 13.01
N MET A 93 -2.31 -3.75 13.35
CA MET A 93 -0.93 -3.40 13.71
C MET A 93 -0.01 -3.66 12.51
N ILE A 94 0.77 -2.67 12.11
CA ILE A 94 1.82 -2.78 11.10
C ILE A 94 3.16 -2.59 11.80
N PRO A 95 3.97 -3.65 11.95
CA PRO A 95 5.32 -3.54 12.53
C PRO A 95 6.24 -2.65 11.68
N ASP A 96 7.19 -1.95 12.30
CA ASP A 96 8.17 -1.11 11.59
C ASP A 96 8.92 -1.87 10.50
N SER A 97 9.32 -3.09 10.78
CA SER A 97 10.00 -3.97 9.81
C SER A 97 9.12 -4.33 8.60
N HIS A 98 7.81 -4.14 8.67
CA HIS A 98 6.88 -4.44 7.58
C HIS A 98 6.43 -3.19 6.79
N VAL A 99 6.77 -1.97 7.24
CA VAL A 99 6.32 -0.71 6.62
C VAL A 99 6.65 -0.67 5.11
N ASN A 100 7.89 -1.00 4.73
CA ASN A 100 8.28 -1.03 3.32
C ASN A 100 7.47 -2.05 2.49
N ALA A 101 7.15 -3.21 3.07
CA ALA A 101 6.30 -4.20 2.41
C ALA A 101 4.88 -3.67 2.23
N TRP A 102 4.32 -3.01 3.25
CA TRP A 102 3.01 -2.37 3.18
C TRP A 102 2.98 -1.26 2.14
N LEU A 103 3.93 -0.32 2.14
CA LEU A 103 3.99 0.77 1.16
C LEU A 103 4.00 0.25 -0.28
N ALA A 104 4.86 -0.74 -0.57
CA ALA A 104 4.93 -1.33 -1.90
C ALA A 104 3.65 -2.09 -2.28
N THR A 105 3.08 -2.85 -1.35
CA THR A 105 1.87 -3.65 -1.57
C THR A 105 0.64 -2.76 -1.77
N LEU A 106 0.47 -1.71 -0.97
CA LEU A 106 -0.61 -0.72 -1.12
C LEU A 106 -0.51 0.00 -2.48
N ASN A 107 0.71 0.37 -2.91
CA ASN A 107 0.91 0.97 -4.22
C ASN A 107 0.52 0.01 -5.35
N ALA A 108 0.98 -1.24 -5.30
CA ALA A 108 0.64 -2.25 -6.29
C ALA A 108 -0.87 -2.50 -6.36
N ALA A 109 -1.57 -2.57 -5.20
CA ALA A 109 -3.02 -2.73 -5.14
C ALA A 109 -3.77 -1.53 -5.75
N ARG A 110 -3.29 -0.30 -5.53
CA ARG A 110 -3.86 0.91 -6.16
C ARG A 110 -3.72 0.87 -7.68
N LEU A 111 -2.56 0.45 -8.20
CA LEU A 111 -2.34 0.27 -9.63
C LEU A 111 -3.22 -0.83 -10.22
N ALA A 112 -3.41 -1.96 -9.51
CA ALA A 112 -4.30 -3.03 -9.91
C ALA A 112 -5.77 -2.56 -9.96
N LEU A 113 -6.25 -1.87 -8.91
CA LEU A 113 -7.59 -1.30 -8.89
C LEU A 113 -7.83 -0.33 -10.04
N PHE A 114 -6.82 0.49 -10.38
CA PHE A 114 -6.90 1.44 -11.48
C PHE A 114 -7.15 0.74 -12.82
N VAL A 115 -6.35 -0.29 -13.15
CA VAL A 115 -6.49 -0.97 -14.45
C VAL A 115 -7.72 -1.88 -14.51
N LEU A 116 -8.07 -2.58 -13.43
CA LEU A 116 -9.21 -3.48 -13.37
C LEU A 116 -10.57 -2.76 -13.49
N ASN A 117 -10.61 -1.47 -13.18
CA ASN A 117 -11.81 -0.64 -13.27
C ASN A 117 -11.75 0.39 -14.41
N GLU A 118 -10.78 0.24 -15.32
CA GLU A 118 -10.62 1.10 -16.51
C GLU A 118 -10.60 2.59 -16.16
N MET A 119 -9.86 2.91 -15.09
CA MET A 119 -9.78 4.26 -14.55
C MET A 119 -8.92 5.16 -15.43
N THR A 120 -9.23 6.44 -15.43
CA THR A 120 -8.43 7.50 -16.05
C THR A 120 -8.17 8.62 -15.04
N ALA A 121 -7.25 9.53 -15.34
CA ALA A 121 -6.96 10.67 -14.50
C ALA A 121 -8.23 11.52 -14.21
N ALA A 122 -9.13 11.63 -15.18
CA ALA A 122 -10.37 12.40 -15.03
C ALA A 122 -11.27 11.92 -13.88
N HIS A 123 -11.23 10.63 -13.52
CA HIS A 123 -12.01 10.09 -12.39
C HIS A 123 -11.53 10.60 -11.02
N PHE A 124 -10.29 11.08 -10.93
CA PHE A 124 -9.67 11.62 -9.71
C PHE A 124 -9.71 13.15 -9.61
N GLU A 125 -10.23 13.82 -10.64
CA GLU A 125 -10.43 15.27 -10.61
C GLU A 125 -11.61 15.66 -9.70
N ARG A 126 -11.69 16.95 -9.34
CA ARG A 126 -12.72 17.50 -8.43
C ARG A 126 -14.17 17.13 -8.78
N LYS A 127 -14.47 16.89 -10.08
CA LYS A 127 -15.79 16.48 -10.56
C LYS A 127 -15.84 15.04 -11.05
N GLY A 128 -14.75 14.29 -10.88
CA GLY A 128 -14.56 12.96 -11.43
C GLY A 128 -15.62 11.95 -10.99
N LEU A 129 -16.08 12.03 -9.73
CA LEU A 129 -17.14 11.14 -9.23
C LEU A 129 -18.45 11.24 -10.03
N LYS A 130 -18.71 12.36 -10.72
CA LYS A 130 -19.94 12.52 -11.53
C LYS A 130 -19.92 11.71 -12.82
N ILE A 131 -18.75 11.33 -13.31
CA ILE A 131 -18.56 10.52 -14.52
C ILE A 131 -18.30 9.05 -14.22
N CYS A 132 -18.15 8.70 -12.93
CA CYS A 132 -17.92 7.33 -12.50
C CYS A 132 -19.20 6.48 -12.59
N THR A 133 -19.06 5.26 -13.07
CA THR A 133 -20.03 4.19 -12.79
C THR A 133 -19.99 3.86 -11.28
N PRO A 134 -21.02 3.19 -10.72
CA PRO A 134 -20.97 2.77 -9.31
C PRO A 134 -19.74 1.95 -8.95
N LYS A 135 -19.30 1.04 -9.83
CA LYS A 135 -18.08 0.23 -9.66
C LYS A 135 -16.81 1.10 -9.63
N GLN A 136 -16.73 2.09 -10.52
CA GLN A 136 -15.61 3.03 -10.55
C GLN A 136 -15.59 3.94 -9.32
N ALA A 137 -16.73 4.43 -8.86
CA ALA A 137 -16.80 5.24 -7.65
C ALA A 137 -16.32 4.46 -6.41
N GLU A 138 -16.69 3.18 -6.32
CA GLU A 138 -16.17 2.29 -5.28
C GLU A 138 -14.65 2.10 -5.40
N ALA A 139 -14.13 1.88 -6.61
CA ALA A 139 -12.70 1.76 -6.86
C ALA A 139 -11.93 3.04 -6.48
N VAL A 140 -12.47 4.23 -6.80
CA VAL A 140 -11.91 5.52 -6.37
C VAL A 140 -11.83 5.58 -4.85
N ALA A 141 -12.91 5.23 -4.13
CA ALA A 141 -12.92 5.25 -2.68
C ALA A 141 -11.86 4.30 -2.08
N ARG A 142 -11.73 3.09 -2.62
CA ARG A 142 -10.70 2.13 -2.22
C ARG A 142 -9.28 2.66 -2.48
N ILE A 143 -9.03 3.24 -3.65
CA ILE A 143 -7.73 3.83 -4.01
C ILE A 143 -7.37 4.97 -3.06
N HIS A 144 -8.32 5.86 -2.75
CA HIS A 144 -8.09 6.95 -1.80
C HIS A 144 -7.82 6.46 -0.38
N PHE A 145 -8.54 5.43 0.08
CA PHE A 145 -8.30 4.82 1.38
C PHE A 145 -6.87 4.23 1.48
N LEU A 146 -6.44 3.46 0.46
CA LEU A 146 -5.09 2.89 0.41
C LEU A 146 -4.02 3.99 0.32
N ALA A 147 -4.29 5.09 -0.41
CA ALA A 147 -3.40 6.26 -0.47
C ALA A 147 -3.25 6.92 0.90
N GLY A 148 -4.36 7.16 1.61
CA GLY A 148 -4.32 7.75 2.95
C GLY A 148 -3.52 6.90 3.95
N MET A 149 -3.60 5.57 3.85
CA MET A 149 -2.74 4.69 4.66
C MET A 149 -1.25 4.85 4.29
N GLN A 150 -0.93 4.98 3.01
CA GLN A 150 0.46 5.23 2.58
C GLN A 150 0.97 6.57 3.08
N GLU A 151 0.17 7.64 3.04
CA GLU A 151 0.54 8.96 3.56
C GLU A 151 0.90 8.89 5.04
N VAL A 152 0.10 8.17 5.84
CA VAL A 152 0.40 7.94 7.27
C VAL A 152 1.72 7.21 7.45
N LEU A 153 1.96 6.13 6.70
CA LEU A 153 3.19 5.34 6.80
C LEU A 153 4.43 6.11 6.31
N LEU A 154 4.28 6.97 5.27
CA LEU A 154 5.36 7.81 4.75
C LEU A 154 5.68 8.97 5.70
N GLY A 155 4.68 9.67 6.23
CA GLY A 155 4.88 10.75 7.20
C GLY A 155 5.57 10.29 8.48
N ALA A 156 5.45 9.01 8.78
CA ALA A 156 6.13 8.38 9.90
C ALA A 156 7.58 7.98 9.59
N VAL A 157 7.91 7.73 8.33
CA VAL A 157 9.30 7.48 7.90
C VAL A 157 10.11 8.79 7.95
N ASP A 158 9.53 9.92 7.55
CA ASP A 158 10.20 11.22 7.57
C ASP A 158 10.50 11.75 8.99
N HIS A 159 9.69 11.36 10.00
CA HIS A 159 9.91 11.76 11.39
C HIS A 159 10.85 10.84 12.18
N GLY A 160 11.30 9.75 11.60
CA GLY A 160 12.21 8.77 12.24
C GLY A 160 13.70 9.13 12.15
N GLU A 161 14.07 10.17 11.37
CA GLU A 161 15.49 10.57 11.19
C GLU A 161 15.89 11.84 11.97
N GLU A 162 14.98 12.51 12.66
CA GLU A 162 15.28 13.70 13.47
C GLU A 162 14.91 13.46 14.94
N GLU A 163 15.76 12.82 15.71
CA GLU A 163 16.02 13.11 17.13
C GLU A 163 17.15 12.21 17.64
N ASP A 164 18.40 12.63 17.40
CA ASP A 164 19.52 12.26 18.26
C ASP A 164 19.81 13.45 19.20
N PRO A 165 19.24 13.48 20.42
CA PRO A 165 19.42 14.58 21.37
C PRO A 165 20.70 14.45 22.21
N LEU A 166 21.78 13.86 21.69
CA LEU A 166 23.01 13.61 22.45
C LEU A 166 24.26 14.29 21.87
N THR A 167 24.17 15.57 21.46
CA THR A 167 25.39 16.30 21.09
C THR A 167 25.44 17.73 21.65
N ASP A 168 24.85 17.99 22.82
CA ASP A 168 24.96 19.34 23.42
C ASP A 168 25.33 19.32 24.93
N ALA A 169 26.21 18.44 25.32
CA ALA A 169 26.73 18.38 26.69
C ALA A 169 28.27 18.23 26.77
N ALA A 170 29.02 18.85 25.86
CA ALA A 170 30.49 18.87 25.96
C ALA A 170 31.11 20.15 25.41
N ALA A 171 30.60 21.31 25.82
CA ALA A 171 31.29 22.61 25.62
C ALA A 171 30.93 23.57 26.73
N SER A 172 31.30 23.23 27.97
CA SER A 172 31.39 24.20 29.07
C SER A 172 32.26 23.59 30.17
N GLU A 173 33.57 23.61 30.00
CA GLU A 173 34.61 23.74 31.03
C GLU A 173 35.82 24.43 30.44
#